data_6ee3a38919274c3a50da31d7b582244f
#
_entry.id   6ee3a38919274c3a50da31d7b582244f
#
_cell.length_a   1.000
_cell.length_b   1.000
_cell.length_c   1.000
_cell.angle_alpha   90.00
_cell.angle_beta   90.00
_cell.angle_gamma   90.00
#
_symmetry.space_group_name_H-M   'P 1'
#
loop_
_entity.id
_entity.type
_entity.pdbx_description
1 polymer ?
#
loop_
_entity_poly.entity_id
_entity_poly.type
_entity_poly.pdbx_seq_one_letter_code
_entity_poly.pdbx_strand_id
1 'polypeptide(L)'
;MCFKNVKTPRAFIDRSNEFNETIVREGASIGANATIVCGVEIGEFSMIAAGAVVTKDVKPFSLVMGVPAKHIGWVSKAGERLDKNLICHRTGKRYEEREESLYEI
;
A
#
# COMPACT_ATOMS: atom_id res chain seq x y z
N MET A 1 10.69 8.00 -4.57
CA MET A 1 9.30 7.55 -4.81
C MET A 1 8.82 8.03 -6.15
N CYS A 2 8.30 7.14 -6.96
CA CYS A 2 7.73 7.50 -8.25
C CYS A 2 6.21 7.28 -8.18
N PHE A 3 5.47 8.35 -8.36
CA PHE A 3 4.03 8.35 -8.14
C PHE A 3 3.34 8.78 -9.41
N LYS A 4 2.56 7.87 -10.00
CA LYS A 4 1.89 8.15 -11.27
C LYS A 4 0.39 8.12 -11.07
N ASN A 5 -0.23 9.27 -11.29
CA ASN A 5 -1.67 9.40 -11.13
C ASN A 5 -2.38 9.78 -12.42
N VAL A 6 -1.71 9.63 -13.56
CA VAL A 6 -2.26 9.95 -14.87
C VAL A 6 -2.13 8.73 -15.76
N LYS A 7 -3.22 8.27 -16.34
CA LYS A 7 -3.22 7.07 -17.19
C LYS A 7 -2.49 7.27 -18.50
N THR A 8 -2.41 8.50 -18.98
CA THR A 8 -1.72 8.80 -20.22
C THR A 8 -0.84 10.02 -20.02
N PRO A 9 0.37 10.02 -20.61
CA PRO A 9 1.26 11.15 -20.51
C PRO A 9 0.88 12.35 -21.38
N ARG A 10 -0.16 12.25 -22.18
CA ARG A 10 -0.54 13.32 -23.12
C ARG A 10 -1.39 14.37 -22.42
N ALA A 11 -0.71 15.31 -21.80
CA ALA A 11 -1.38 16.33 -21.00
C ALA A 11 -2.21 17.33 -21.82
N PHE A 12 -1.93 17.47 -23.10
CA PHE A 12 -2.66 18.42 -23.95
C PHE A 12 -4.06 17.94 -24.30
N ILE A 13 -4.37 16.69 -24.07
CA ILE A 13 -5.72 16.16 -24.27
C ILE A 13 -6.42 16.19 -22.92
N ASP A 14 -7.62 16.76 -22.89
CA ASP A 14 -8.40 16.78 -21.66
C ASP A 14 -8.86 15.36 -21.34
N ARG A 15 -8.27 14.81 -20.30
CA ARG A 15 -8.54 13.47 -19.83
C ARG A 15 -9.15 13.47 -18.44
N SER A 16 -9.73 14.57 -18.02
CA SER A 16 -10.23 14.68 -16.66
C SER A 16 -11.19 13.57 -16.27
N ASN A 17 -11.94 13.05 -17.24
CA ASN A 17 -12.88 11.93 -17.00
C ASN A 17 -12.17 10.57 -16.91
N GLU A 18 -10.91 10.51 -17.32
CA GLU A 18 -10.13 9.27 -17.29
C GLU A 18 -9.17 9.21 -16.14
N PHE A 19 -9.00 10.31 -15.42
CA PHE A 19 -8.15 10.33 -14.25
C PHE A 19 -8.84 9.62 -13.11
N ASN A 20 -8.12 8.72 -12.48
CA ASN A 20 -8.54 8.14 -11.23
C ASN A 20 -7.60 8.66 -10.16
N GLU A 21 -8.15 9.15 -9.09
CA GLU A 21 -7.33 9.62 -7.99
C GLU A 21 -6.61 8.45 -7.34
N THR A 22 -5.33 8.62 -7.10
CA THR A 22 -4.58 7.69 -6.28
C THR A 22 -4.70 8.17 -4.84
N ILE A 23 -5.22 7.33 -3.98
CA ILE A 23 -5.49 7.67 -2.59
C ILE A 23 -4.45 6.97 -1.72
N VAL A 24 -3.70 7.74 -0.95
CA VAL A 24 -2.75 7.20 0.02
C VAL A 24 -3.29 7.52 1.40
N ARG A 25 -3.68 6.50 2.13
CA ARG A 25 -4.28 6.66 3.45
C ARG A 25 -3.22 6.96 4.51
N GLU A 26 -3.71 7.35 5.68
CA GLU A 26 -2.85 7.75 6.78
C GLU A 26 -1.85 6.64 7.17
N GLY A 27 -0.63 7.03 7.43
CA GLY A 27 0.38 6.11 7.94
C GLY A 27 0.98 5.16 6.94
N ALA A 28 0.56 5.19 5.68
CA ALA A 28 1.14 4.34 4.65
C ALA A 28 2.59 4.73 4.38
N SER A 29 3.45 3.73 4.20
CA SER A 29 4.87 3.93 3.90
C SER A 29 5.15 3.44 2.49
N ILE A 30 5.82 4.28 1.70
CA ILE A 30 6.13 3.95 0.31
C ILE A 30 7.64 3.97 0.14
N GLY A 31 8.20 2.82 -0.21
CA GLY A 31 9.64 2.66 -0.37
C GLY A 31 10.19 3.42 -1.57
N ALA A 32 11.51 3.58 -1.58
CA ALA A 32 12.20 4.30 -2.65
C ALA A 32 11.98 3.61 -3.99
N ASN A 33 11.78 4.42 -5.04
CA ASN A 33 11.60 3.95 -6.40
C ASN A 33 10.38 3.06 -6.62
N ALA A 34 9.45 3.03 -5.67
CA ALA A 34 8.18 2.36 -5.88
C ALA A 34 7.36 3.14 -6.90
N THR A 35 6.62 2.42 -7.73
CA THR A 35 5.73 3.01 -8.73
C THR A 35 4.30 2.61 -8.38
N ILE A 36 3.43 3.60 -8.33
CA ILE A 36 2.01 3.36 -8.03
C ILE A 36 1.19 3.81 -9.22
N VAL A 37 0.50 2.87 -9.86
CA VAL A 37 -0.34 3.24 -11.00
C VAL A 37 -1.55 4.04 -10.51
N CYS A 38 -2.07 4.89 -11.39
CA CYS A 38 -3.19 5.75 -11.00
C CYS A 38 -4.44 4.92 -10.72
N GLY A 39 -5.27 5.45 -9.82
CA GLY A 39 -6.56 4.87 -9.51
C GLY A 39 -6.56 3.79 -8.44
N VAL A 40 -5.41 3.52 -7.80
CA VAL A 40 -5.38 2.56 -6.71
C VAL A 40 -5.49 3.28 -5.37
N GLU A 41 -5.94 2.55 -4.36
CA GLU A 41 -5.98 3.03 -2.99
C GLU A 41 -4.92 2.30 -2.17
N ILE A 42 -4.08 3.07 -1.49
CA ILE A 42 -3.06 2.52 -0.60
C ILE A 42 -3.62 2.61 0.82
N GLY A 43 -3.89 1.46 1.42
CA GLY A 43 -4.56 1.37 2.70
C GLY A 43 -3.76 1.94 3.86
N GLU A 44 -4.46 2.24 4.96
CA GLU A 44 -3.85 2.82 6.14
C GLU A 44 -2.75 1.92 6.70
N PHE A 45 -1.64 2.53 7.07
CA PHE A 45 -0.50 1.85 7.70
C PHE A 45 0.06 0.69 6.89
N SER A 46 -0.24 0.64 5.59
CA SER A 46 0.36 -0.35 4.70
C SER A 46 1.81 0.02 4.40
N MET A 47 2.55 -0.94 3.87
CA MET A 47 3.96 -0.72 3.52
C MET A 47 4.21 -1.21 2.11
N ILE A 48 4.72 -0.32 1.27
CA ILE A 48 5.11 -0.63 -0.11
C ILE A 48 6.62 -0.75 -0.14
N ALA A 49 7.12 -1.93 -0.50
CA ALA A 49 8.56 -2.15 -0.53
C ALA A 49 9.23 -1.33 -1.63
N ALA A 50 10.52 -1.05 -1.44
CA ALA A 50 11.30 -0.33 -2.43
C ALA A 50 11.25 -1.05 -3.78
N GLY A 51 11.09 -0.29 -4.85
CA GLY A 51 11.08 -0.82 -6.21
C GLY A 51 9.80 -1.56 -6.60
N ALA A 52 8.82 -1.66 -5.74
CA ALA A 52 7.57 -2.34 -6.06
C ALA A 52 6.76 -1.55 -7.10
N VAL A 53 6.00 -2.27 -7.91
CA VAL A 53 5.07 -1.65 -8.86
C VAL A 53 3.65 -2.05 -8.45
N VAL A 54 2.94 -1.11 -7.85
CA VAL A 54 1.61 -1.34 -7.31
C VAL A 54 0.57 -1.12 -8.40
N THR A 55 -0.13 -2.19 -8.77
CA THR A 55 -1.12 -2.16 -9.84
C THR A 55 -2.56 -2.34 -9.34
N LYS A 56 -2.72 -2.66 -8.06
CA LYS A 56 -4.03 -2.90 -7.44
C LYS A 56 -4.08 -2.23 -6.07
N ASP A 57 -5.27 -2.09 -5.53
CA ASP A 57 -5.45 -1.55 -4.19
C ASP A 57 -4.65 -2.35 -3.16
N VAL A 58 -4.14 -1.65 -2.18
CA VAL A 58 -3.39 -2.24 -1.08
C VAL A 58 -4.23 -2.15 0.19
N LYS A 59 -4.46 -3.27 0.83
CA LYS A 59 -5.26 -3.32 2.06
C LYS A 59 -4.53 -2.65 3.22
N PRO A 60 -5.26 -2.13 4.20
CA PRO A 60 -4.63 -1.59 5.40
C PRO A 60 -3.71 -2.62 6.05
N PHE A 61 -2.58 -2.17 6.56
CA PHE A 61 -1.56 -2.99 7.22
C PHE A 61 -0.92 -4.05 6.32
N SER A 62 -1.13 -3.98 5.02
CA SER A 62 -0.53 -4.94 4.09
C SER A 62 0.90 -4.54 3.74
N LEU A 63 1.78 -5.52 3.69
CA LEU A 63 3.12 -5.37 3.14
C LEU A 63 3.12 -5.94 1.74
N VAL A 64 3.40 -5.11 0.75
CA VAL A 64 3.44 -5.55 -0.64
C VAL A 64 4.82 -5.34 -1.24
N MET A 65 5.22 -6.21 -2.14
CA MET A 65 6.55 -6.22 -2.73
C MET A 65 6.49 -6.82 -4.13
N GLY A 66 7.39 -6.38 -4.99
CA GLY A 66 7.59 -7.00 -6.30
C GLY A 66 7.00 -6.23 -7.46
N VAL A 67 7.17 -6.82 -8.66
CA VAL A 67 6.67 -6.26 -9.92
C VAL A 67 5.94 -7.37 -10.67
N PRO A 68 4.60 -7.38 -10.69
CA PRO A 68 3.70 -6.49 -9.95
C PRO A 68 3.74 -6.78 -8.45
N ALA A 69 3.45 -5.77 -7.63
CA ALA A 69 3.47 -5.91 -6.19
C ALA A 69 2.41 -6.89 -5.71
N LYS A 70 2.79 -7.75 -4.78
CA LYS A 70 1.90 -8.75 -4.19
C LYS A 70 1.97 -8.67 -2.68
N HIS A 71 0.87 -8.99 -2.04
CA HIS A 71 0.81 -9.06 -0.59
C HIS A 71 1.71 -10.20 -0.09
N ILE A 72 2.66 -9.88 0.77
CA ILE A 72 3.59 -10.86 1.31
C ILE A 72 3.54 -10.96 2.83
N GLY A 73 2.76 -10.12 3.47
CA GLY A 73 2.65 -10.14 4.92
C GLY A 73 1.88 -8.96 5.45
N TRP A 74 1.88 -8.82 6.75
CA TRP A 74 1.21 -7.74 7.45
C TRP A 74 2.23 -6.93 8.26
N VAL A 75 1.95 -5.66 8.44
CA VAL A 75 2.78 -4.78 9.26
C VAL A 75 1.92 -4.10 10.31
N SER A 76 2.55 -3.72 11.42
CA SER A 76 1.87 -2.99 12.48
C SER A 76 1.85 -1.49 12.20
N LYS A 77 1.14 -0.74 13.03
CA LYS A 77 1.18 0.73 12.96
C LYS A 77 2.58 1.28 13.15
N ALA A 78 3.45 0.55 13.85
CA ALA A 78 4.83 0.97 14.07
C ALA A 78 5.74 0.65 12.87
N GLY A 79 5.21 0.03 11.83
CA GLY A 79 5.98 -0.33 10.65
C GLY A 79 6.77 -1.63 10.80
N GLU A 80 6.50 -2.41 11.83
CA GLU A 80 7.15 -3.69 12.05
C GLU A 80 6.39 -4.80 11.34
N ARG A 81 7.11 -5.68 10.64
CA ARG A 81 6.49 -6.83 10.02
C ARG A 81 5.99 -7.78 11.09
N LEU A 82 4.72 -8.13 11.02
CA LEU A 82 4.12 -9.04 11.98
C LEU A 82 4.50 -10.48 11.67
N ASP A 83 4.69 -11.27 12.73
CA ASP A 83 4.93 -12.68 12.59
C ASP A 83 3.59 -13.43 12.43
N LYS A 84 3.66 -14.76 12.42
CA LYS A 84 2.45 -15.58 12.27
C LYS A 84 1.47 -15.43 13.44
N ASN A 85 1.93 -14.89 14.56
CA ASN A 85 1.09 -14.68 15.74
C ASN A 85 0.42 -13.30 15.70
N LEU A 86 0.76 -12.47 14.72
CA LEU A 86 0.19 -11.13 14.52
C LEU A 86 0.38 -10.23 15.74
N ILE A 87 1.55 -10.31 16.34
CA ILE A 87 1.93 -9.46 17.47
C ILE A 87 3.06 -8.55 17.06
N CYS A 88 2.90 -7.25 17.33
CA CYS A 88 3.96 -6.29 17.09
C CYS A 88 4.95 -6.33 18.25
N HIS A 89 6.17 -6.76 17.98
CA HIS A 89 7.19 -6.89 19.05
C HIS A 89 7.65 -5.54 19.59
N ARG A 90 7.48 -4.47 18.81
CA ARG A 90 7.88 -3.15 19.25
C ARG A 90 6.89 -2.54 20.23
N THR A 91 5.59 -2.69 19.98
CA THR A 91 4.55 -2.07 20.79
C THR A 91 3.78 -3.05 21.66
N GLY A 92 3.92 -4.34 21.42
CA GLY A 92 3.16 -5.37 22.11
C GLY A 92 1.70 -5.48 21.66
N LYS A 93 1.30 -4.69 20.69
CA LYS A 93 -0.07 -4.72 20.19
C LYS A 93 -0.36 -5.98 19.42
N ARG A 94 -1.59 -6.48 19.56
CA ARG A 94 -2.05 -7.65 18.84
C ARG A 94 -2.93 -7.23 17.68
N TYR A 95 -2.89 -8.03 16.62
CA TYR A 95 -3.71 -7.82 15.43
C TYR A 95 -4.48 -9.09 15.13
N GLU A 96 -5.55 -8.94 14.38
CA GLU A 96 -6.40 -10.04 13.98
C GLU A 96 -6.68 -9.95 12.49
N GLU A 97 -6.55 -11.08 11.79
CA GLU A 97 -6.91 -11.15 10.37
C GLU A 97 -8.34 -11.65 10.25
N ARG A 98 -9.18 -10.85 9.58
CA ARG A 98 -10.57 -11.20 9.29
C ARG A 98 -10.88 -10.85 7.86
N GLU A 99 -11.54 -11.75 7.14
CA GLU A 99 -11.98 -11.48 5.78
C GLU A 99 -10.86 -10.92 4.90
N GLU A 100 -9.68 -11.51 5.01
CA GLU A 100 -8.49 -11.12 4.27
C GLU A 100 -8.00 -9.70 4.59
N SER A 101 -8.37 -9.14 5.71
CA SER A 101 -7.91 -7.84 6.18
C SER A 101 -7.42 -7.94 7.61
N LEU A 102 -6.53 -7.02 7.99
CA LEU A 102 -5.95 -7.00 9.33
C LEU A 102 -6.58 -5.89 10.16
N TYR A 103 -6.86 -6.19 11.40
CA TYR A 103 -7.41 -5.23 12.36
C TYR A 103 -6.60 -5.23 13.64
N GLU A 104 -6.38 -4.06 14.20
CA GLU A 104 -5.75 -3.94 15.50
C GLU A 104 -6.78 -4.26 16.59
N ILE A 105 -6.37 -5.11 17.52
CA ILE A 105 -7.23 -5.48 18.64
C ILE A 105 -7.01 -4.53 19.81
#